data_b9b53cb0499d050db0816a0ddb309a25
#
_entry.id   b9b53cb0499d050db0816a0ddb309a25
#
_cell.length_a   1.000
_cell.length_b   1.000
_cell.length_c   1.000
_cell.angle_alpha   90.00
_cell.angle_beta   90.00
_cell.angle_gamma   90.00
#
_symmetry.space_group_name_H-M   'P 1'
#
loop_
_entity.id
_entity.type
_entity.pdbx_description
1 polymer ?
#
loop_
_entity_poly.entity_id
_entity_poly.type
_entity_poly.pdbx_seq_one_letter_code
_entity_poly.pdbx_strand_id
1 'polypeptide(L)'
;MQGEPIILDCLNELIRGELAARDQYLIHATNFDDLGLKKLYQHSLHESEHEGLHAKALIDRVLLLDGKPTETPHAINTEITVEAMLKSDLALEYTVQKNLKDAIQLCEQHQDYVSRLMLVEQLKDTEEDHAHWLEQQLKLIELMGLSNYLQSQMGEADES
;
A
#
# COMPACT_ATOMS: atom_id res chain seq x y z
N MET A 1 -11.07 -18.54 18.43
CA MET A 1 -12.13 -18.86 17.41
C MET A 1 -11.42 -19.41 16.19
N GLN A 2 -11.78 -20.59 15.74
CA GLN A 2 -11.07 -21.27 14.66
C GLN A 2 -11.55 -20.76 13.28
N GLY A 3 -10.61 -20.22 12.50
CA GLY A 3 -10.87 -19.80 11.13
C GLY A 3 -10.79 -20.93 10.12
N GLU A 4 -11.43 -20.77 8.99
CA GLU A 4 -11.29 -21.71 7.88
C GLU A 4 -9.89 -21.60 7.26
N PRO A 5 -9.24 -22.74 6.93
CA PRO A 5 -7.89 -22.71 6.37
C PRO A 5 -7.74 -21.83 5.12
N ILE A 6 -8.71 -21.86 4.21
CA ILE A 6 -8.69 -21.05 2.99
C ILE A 6 -8.73 -19.54 3.28
N ILE A 7 -9.45 -19.11 4.33
CA ILE A 7 -9.48 -17.72 4.76
C ILE A 7 -8.14 -17.34 5.39
N LEU A 8 -7.57 -18.20 6.24
CA LEU A 8 -6.27 -17.96 6.85
C LEU A 8 -5.15 -17.85 5.81
N ASP A 9 -5.16 -18.72 4.79
CA ASP A 9 -4.20 -18.66 3.69
C ASP A 9 -4.36 -17.35 2.89
N CYS A 10 -5.58 -16.95 2.61
CA CYS A 10 -5.89 -15.71 1.92
C CYS A 10 -5.40 -14.48 2.70
N LEU A 11 -5.70 -14.39 4.01
CA LEU A 11 -5.26 -13.29 4.86
C LEU A 11 -3.73 -13.25 4.96
N ASN A 12 -3.07 -14.40 5.06
CA ASN A 12 -1.61 -14.48 5.06
C ASN A 12 -0.99 -14.00 3.75
N GLU A 13 -1.63 -14.27 2.62
CA GLU A 13 -1.17 -13.77 1.33
C GLU A 13 -1.28 -12.24 1.25
N LEU A 14 -2.36 -11.66 1.79
CA LEU A 14 -2.49 -10.20 1.91
C LEU A 14 -1.44 -9.59 2.85
N ILE A 15 -1.13 -10.22 4.00
CA ILE A 15 -0.06 -9.77 4.90
C ILE A 15 1.26 -9.66 4.15
N ARG A 16 1.61 -10.64 3.31
CA ARG A 16 2.83 -10.62 2.50
C ARG A 16 2.87 -9.42 1.56
N GLY A 17 1.73 -9.07 0.97
CA GLY A 17 1.59 -7.91 0.11
C GLY A 17 1.76 -6.59 0.85
N GLU A 18 1.09 -6.42 1.98
CA GLU A 18 1.15 -5.18 2.79
C GLU A 18 2.54 -4.95 3.38
N LEU A 19 3.22 -6.00 3.85
CA LEU A 19 4.60 -5.88 4.32
C LEU A 19 5.55 -5.50 3.19
N ALA A 20 5.35 -6.03 1.98
CA ALA A 20 6.12 -5.66 0.80
C ALA A 20 5.85 -4.19 0.40
N ALA A 21 4.59 -3.76 0.41
CA ALA A 21 4.22 -2.37 0.13
C ALA A 21 4.86 -1.40 1.12
N ARG A 22 4.79 -1.69 2.42
CA ARG A 22 5.47 -0.91 3.46
C ARG A 22 6.96 -0.74 3.16
N ASP A 23 7.64 -1.80 2.81
CA ASP A 23 9.09 -1.78 2.57
C ASP A 23 9.42 -1.04 1.26
N GLN A 24 8.63 -1.21 0.22
CA GLN A 24 8.81 -0.48 -1.04
C GLN A 24 8.64 1.03 -0.85
N TYR A 25 7.57 1.47 -0.18
CA TYR A 25 7.35 2.89 0.13
C TYR A 25 8.46 3.46 1.01
N LEU A 26 8.96 2.72 1.98
CA LEU A 26 10.08 3.16 2.82
C LEU A 26 11.35 3.42 2.01
N ILE A 27 11.68 2.53 1.07
CA ILE A 27 12.85 2.68 0.20
C ILE A 27 12.66 3.86 -0.74
N HIS A 28 11.51 3.98 -1.40
CA HIS A 28 11.22 5.10 -2.29
C HIS A 28 11.18 6.43 -1.53
N ALA A 29 10.57 6.48 -0.34
CA ALA A 29 10.57 7.67 0.51
C ALA A 29 12.00 8.15 0.81
N THR A 30 12.88 7.23 1.18
CA THR A 30 14.29 7.56 1.49
C THR A 30 15.03 8.06 0.25
N ASN A 31 14.75 7.50 -0.93
CA ASN A 31 15.27 8.01 -2.20
C ASN A 31 14.76 9.44 -2.50
N PHE A 32 13.48 9.73 -2.26
CA PHE A 32 12.95 11.09 -2.41
C PHE A 32 13.61 12.09 -1.46
N ASP A 33 13.90 11.68 -0.23
CA ASP A 33 14.61 12.51 0.74
C ASP A 33 16.03 12.84 0.28
N ASP A 34 16.76 11.83 -0.20
CA ASP A 34 18.12 12.00 -0.74
C ASP A 34 18.15 12.95 -1.97
N LEU A 35 17.10 12.92 -2.78
CA LEU A 35 16.92 13.83 -3.92
C LEU A 35 16.48 15.26 -3.50
N GLY A 36 16.18 15.52 -2.24
CA GLY A 36 15.71 16.81 -1.74
C GLY A 36 14.23 17.07 -2.01
N LEU A 37 13.45 16.04 -2.34
CA LEU A 37 12.03 16.13 -2.67
C LEU A 37 11.19 15.88 -1.41
N LYS A 38 11.19 16.83 -0.51
CA LYS A 38 10.64 16.70 0.85
C LYS A 38 9.16 16.37 0.90
N LYS A 39 8.35 16.91 -0.02
CA LYS A 39 6.91 16.61 -0.08
C LYS A 39 6.64 15.17 -0.47
N LEU A 40 7.34 14.65 -1.47
CA LEU A 40 7.27 13.24 -1.86
C LEU A 40 7.76 12.33 -0.74
N TYR A 41 8.87 12.69 -0.09
CA TYR A 41 9.38 11.95 1.06
C TYR A 41 8.34 11.83 2.17
N GLN A 42 7.78 12.93 2.62
CA GLN A 42 6.81 12.94 3.72
C GLN A 42 5.56 12.13 3.39
N HIS A 43 5.04 12.26 2.16
CA HIS A 43 3.88 11.48 1.73
C HIS A 43 4.21 9.98 1.68
N SER A 44 5.29 9.59 1.00
CA SER A 44 5.65 8.17 0.86
C SER A 44 6.03 7.51 2.19
N LEU A 45 6.63 8.26 3.13
CA LEU A 45 6.87 7.77 4.48
C LEU A 45 5.57 7.51 5.23
N HIS A 46 4.60 8.43 5.13
CA HIS A 46 3.26 8.26 5.69
C HIS A 46 2.56 7.02 5.11
N GLU A 47 2.66 6.80 3.80
CA GLU A 47 2.11 5.60 3.16
C GLU A 47 2.78 4.32 3.68
N SER A 48 4.10 4.32 3.85
CA SER A 48 4.80 3.19 4.47
C SER A 48 4.25 2.85 5.85
N GLU A 49 4.00 3.86 6.69
CA GLU A 49 3.39 3.67 8.01
C GLU A 49 1.95 3.13 7.90
N HIS A 50 1.18 3.61 6.93
CA HIS A 50 -0.20 3.17 6.67
C HIS A 50 -0.26 1.70 6.27
N GLU A 51 0.62 1.26 5.38
CA GLU A 51 0.73 -0.15 4.99
C GLU A 51 1.14 -1.06 6.16
N GLY A 52 1.96 -0.54 7.07
CA GLY A 52 2.25 -1.21 8.34
C GLY A 52 1.00 -1.41 9.21
N LEU A 53 0.08 -0.44 9.23
CA LEU A 53 -1.19 -0.56 9.95
C LEU A 53 -2.16 -1.54 9.27
N HIS A 54 -2.21 -1.56 7.94
CA HIS A 54 -2.97 -2.55 7.18
C HIS A 54 -2.48 -3.97 7.49
N ALA A 55 -1.16 -4.18 7.42
CA ALA A 55 -0.55 -5.47 7.79
C ALA A 55 -0.89 -5.87 9.22
N LYS A 56 -0.83 -4.92 10.17
CA LYS A 56 -1.16 -5.18 11.57
C LYS A 56 -2.62 -5.64 11.74
N ALA A 57 -3.57 -4.99 11.08
CA ALA A 57 -4.98 -5.38 11.15
C ALA A 57 -5.21 -6.81 10.62
N LEU A 58 -4.53 -7.19 9.53
CA LEU A 58 -4.57 -8.55 8.99
C LEU A 58 -3.94 -9.56 9.95
N ILE A 59 -2.80 -9.23 10.58
CA ILE A 59 -2.13 -10.07 11.57
C ILE A 59 -3.05 -10.29 12.79
N ASP A 60 -3.63 -9.23 13.31
CA ASP A 60 -4.57 -9.31 14.44
C ASP A 60 -5.75 -10.24 14.09
N ARG A 61 -6.26 -10.16 12.85
CA ARG A 61 -7.36 -11.01 12.38
C ARG A 61 -6.96 -12.48 12.28
N VAL A 62 -5.78 -12.79 11.74
CA VAL A 62 -5.25 -14.16 11.66
C VAL A 62 -5.10 -14.76 13.05
N LEU A 63 -4.57 -13.99 14.01
CA LEU A 63 -4.42 -14.44 15.40
C LEU A 63 -5.77 -14.68 16.08
N LEU A 64 -6.75 -13.79 15.86
CA LEU A 64 -8.11 -13.98 16.38
C LEU A 64 -8.77 -15.28 15.87
N LEU A 65 -8.43 -15.67 14.65
CA LEU A 65 -8.92 -16.88 14.00
C LEU A 65 -8.06 -18.13 14.32
N ASP A 66 -7.23 -18.09 15.37
CA ASP A 66 -6.31 -19.16 15.78
C ASP A 66 -5.32 -19.59 14.67
N GLY A 67 -5.04 -18.69 13.72
CA GLY A 67 -4.04 -18.89 12.67
C GLY A 67 -2.64 -18.44 13.08
N LYS A 68 -1.64 -18.82 12.26
CA LYS A 68 -0.28 -18.33 12.38
C LYS A 68 -0.01 -17.30 11.28
N PRO A 69 0.32 -16.03 11.63
CA PRO A 69 0.70 -15.03 10.63
C PRO A 69 1.97 -15.41 9.90
N THR A 70 2.02 -15.09 8.60
CA THR A 70 3.22 -15.27 7.79
C THR A 70 4.34 -14.32 8.21
N GLU A 71 5.59 -14.73 8.00
CA GLU A 71 6.79 -13.97 8.35
C GLU A 71 7.52 -13.45 7.09
N THR A 72 7.10 -13.87 5.90
CA THR A 72 7.83 -13.61 4.66
C THR A 72 7.05 -12.67 3.75
N PRO A 73 7.50 -11.41 3.57
CA PRO A 73 6.92 -10.49 2.59
C PRO A 73 7.08 -11.00 1.16
N HIS A 74 6.26 -10.47 0.23
CA HIS A 74 6.52 -10.61 -1.20
C HIS A 74 7.79 -9.86 -1.60
N ALA A 75 8.39 -10.25 -2.72
CA ALA A 75 9.45 -9.48 -3.34
C ALA A 75 8.94 -8.11 -3.78
N ILE A 76 9.78 -7.09 -3.63
CA ILE A 76 9.49 -5.71 -4.01
C ILE A 76 10.21 -5.33 -5.30
N ASN A 77 9.69 -4.32 -5.99
CA ASN A 77 10.28 -3.75 -7.19
C ASN A 77 10.54 -2.25 -6.95
N THR A 78 11.76 -1.92 -6.55
CA THR A 78 12.18 -0.54 -6.30
C THR A 78 12.83 0.06 -7.54
N GLU A 79 12.65 1.37 -7.71
CA GLU A 79 13.17 2.17 -8.79
C GLU A 79 14.02 3.32 -8.24
N ILE A 80 14.71 4.05 -9.11
CA ILE A 80 15.61 5.14 -8.70
C ILE A 80 15.27 6.51 -9.29
N THR A 81 14.47 6.57 -10.37
CA THR A 81 13.99 7.83 -10.91
C THR A 81 12.61 8.16 -10.34
N VAL A 82 12.30 9.43 -10.19
CA VAL A 82 11.04 9.87 -9.58
C VAL A 82 9.82 9.31 -10.29
N GLU A 83 9.78 9.44 -11.60
CA GLU A 83 8.64 8.96 -12.38
C GLU A 83 8.52 7.43 -12.34
N ALA A 84 9.65 6.70 -12.37
CA ALA A 84 9.65 5.25 -12.29
C ALA A 84 9.23 4.76 -10.90
N MET A 85 9.65 5.44 -9.81
CA MET A 85 9.21 5.13 -8.45
C MET A 85 7.69 5.30 -8.32
N LEU A 86 7.13 6.42 -8.77
CA LEU A 86 5.68 6.67 -8.74
C LEU A 86 4.89 5.65 -9.57
N LYS A 87 5.39 5.26 -10.74
CA LYS A 87 4.75 4.22 -11.57
C LYS A 87 4.82 2.84 -10.92
N SER A 88 5.94 2.50 -10.28
CA SER A 88 6.11 1.23 -9.58
C SER A 88 5.16 1.15 -8.37
N ASP A 89 5.03 2.24 -7.62
CA ASP A 89 4.10 2.30 -6.49
C ASP A 89 2.65 2.19 -6.96
N LEU A 90 2.27 2.86 -8.05
CA LEU A 90 0.92 2.73 -8.61
C LEU A 90 0.61 1.31 -9.10
N ALA A 91 1.57 0.64 -9.74
CA ALA A 91 1.42 -0.75 -10.15
C ALA A 91 1.24 -1.69 -8.95
N LEU A 92 1.94 -1.41 -7.85
CA LEU A 92 1.77 -2.12 -6.59
C LEU A 92 0.35 -1.92 -6.03
N GLU A 93 -0.15 -0.67 -5.97
CA GLU A 93 -1.49 -0.37 -5.48
C GLU A 93 -2.58 -1.06 -6.30
N TYR A 94 -2.44 -1.12 -7.62
CA TYR A 94 -3.39 -1.86 -8.46
C TYR A 94 -3.35 -3.37 -8.19
N THR A 95 -2.18 -3.92 -7.84
CA THR A 95 -2.04 -5.33 -7.43
C THR A 95 -2.72 -5.56 -6.08
N VAL A 96 -2.48 -4.69 -5.09
CA VAL A 96 -3.14 -4.73 -3.77
C VAL A 96 -4.66 -4.64 -3.93
N GLN A 97 -5.15 -3.68 -4.72
CA GLN A 97 -6.57 -3.49 -5.02
C GLN A 97 -7.21 -4.78 -5.58
N LYS A 98 -6.55 -5.41 -6.56
CA LYS A 98 -7.03 -6.66 -7.14
C LYS A 98 -7.09 -7.78 -6.08
N ASN A 99 -6.03 -7.95 -5.31
CA ASN A 99 -5.94 -8.99 -4.29
C ASN A 99 -6.98 -8.79 -3.18
N LEU A 100 -7.23 -7.55 -2.77
CA LEU A 100 -8.29 -7.22 -1.81
C LEU A 100 -9.68 -7.56 -2.36
N LYS A 101 -9.96 -7.24 -3.64
CA LYS A 101 -11.24 -7.60 -4.28
C LYS A 101 -11.47 -9.12 -4.33
N ASP A 102 -10.44 -9.87 -4.69
CA ASP A 102 -10.49 -11.34 -4.71
C ASP A 102 -10.72 -11.90 -3.28
N ALA A 103 -10.05 -11.35 -2.28
CA ALA A 103 -10.19 -11.75 -0.87
C ALA A 103 -11.57 -11.40 -0.29
N ILE A 104 -12.11 -10.23 -0.63
CA ILE A 104 -13.48 -9.81 -0.24
C ILE A 104 -14.50 -10.80 -0.79
N GLN A 105 -14.37 -11.17 -2.05
CA GLN A 105 -15.26 -12.16 -2.68
C GLN A 105 -15.15 -13.53 -1.98
N LEU A 106 -13.95 -13.96 -1.63
CA LEU A 106 -13.72 -15.22 -0.92
C LEU A 106 -14.36 -15.19 0.47
N CYS A 107 -14.15 -14.12 1.23
CA CYS A 107 -14.79 -13.95 2.54
C CYS A 107 -16.32 -13.98 2.46
N GLU A 108 -16.90 -13.35 1.44
CA GLU A 108 -18.36 -13.39 1.19
C GLU A 108 -18.85 -14.81 0.95
N GLN A 109 -18.15 -15.58 0.11
CA GLN A 109 -18.50 -16.98 -0.19
C GLN A 109 -18.45 -17.89 1.04
N HIS A 110 -17.53 -17.61 1.96
CA HIS A 110 -17.33 -18.36 3.20
C HIS A 110 -18.06 -17.74 4.41
N GLN A 111 -18.88 -16.71 4.18
CA GLN A 111 -19.65 -16.02 5.24
C GLN A 111 -18.79 -15.41 6.36
N ASP A 112 -17.51 -15.14 6.09
CA ASP A 112 -16.65 -14.38 7.01
C ASP A 112 -16.84 -12.87 6.79
N TYR A 113 -17.98 -12.38 7.22
CA TYR A 113 -18.40 -10.99 7.04
C TYR A 113 -17.53 -9.99 7.82
N VAL A 114 -16.90 -10.41 8.91
CA VAL A 114 -16.04 -9.53 9.71
C VAL A 114 -14.68 -9.32 9.03
N SER A 115 -14.06 -10.36 8.50
CA SER A 115 -12.87 -10.20 7.65
C SER A 115 -13.20 -9.39 6.40
N ARG A 116 -14.33 -9.69 5.74
CA ARG A 116 -14.82 -8.94 4.59
C ARG A 116 -14.94 -7.44 4.87
N LEU A 117 -15.54 -7.06 5.99
CA LEU A 117 -15.72 -5.64 6.36
C LEU A 117 -14.36 -4.92 6.49
N MET A 118 -13.42 -5.52 7.20
CA MET A 118 -12.07 -4.98 7.35
C MET A 118 -11.37 -4.80 5.98
N LEU A 119 -11.50 -5.79 5.10
CA LEU A 119 -10.88 -5.74 3.75
C LEU A 119 -11.52 -4.67 2.86
N VAL A 120 -12.82 -4.42 3.00
CA VAL A 120 -13.52 -3.33 2.28
C VAL A 120 -13.00 -1.96 2.71
N GLU A 121 -12.72 -1.76 3.99
CA GLU A 121 -12.12 -0.52 4.49
C GLU A 121 -10.71 -0.32 3.93
N GLN A 122 -9.87 -1.36 3.93
CA GLN A 122 -8.54 -1.31 3.31
C GLN A 122 -8.61 -1.05 1.79
N LEU A 123 -9.55 -1.68 1.10
CA LEU A 123 -9.76 -1.42 -0.33
C LEU A 123 -10.14 0.05 -0.60
N LYS A 124 -10.97 0.63 0.26
CA LYS A 124 -11.33 2.05 0.15
C LYS A 124 -10.11 2.94 0.28
N ASP A 125 -9.25 2.72 1.29
CA ASP A 125 -8.01 3.47 1.48
C ASP A 125 -7.08 3.32 0.25
N THR A 126 -6.91 2.11 -0.25
CA THR A 126 -6.10 1.82 -1.44
C THR A 126 -6.61 2.57 -2.68
N GLU A 127 -7.92 2.63 -2.90
CA GLU A 127 -8.50 3.30 -4.07
C GLU A 127 -8.50 4.83 -3.94
N GLU A 128 -9.00 5.35 -2.82
CA GLU A 128 -9.28 6.78 -2.65
C GLU A 128 -8.03 7.58 -2.26
N ASP A 129 -7.18 7.02 -1.42
CA ASP A 129 -6.01 7.73 -0.90
C ASP A 129 -4.72 7.36 -1.64
N HIS A 130 -4.38 6.07 -1.75
CA HIS A 130 -3.09 5.65 -2.29
C HIS A 130 -3.05 5.73 -3.82
N ALA A 131 -3.84 4.93 -4.53
CA ALA A 131 -3.80 4.86 -5.99
C ALA A 131 -4.20 6.19 -6.63
N HIS A 132 -5.26 6.83 -6.15
CA HIS A 132 -5.73 8.11 -6.70
C HIS A 132 -4.68 9.21 -6.57
N TRP A 133 -3.99 9.31 -5.44
CA TRP A 133 -2.92 10.29 -5.26
C TRP A 133 -1.77 10.05 -6.25
N LEU A 134 -1.33 8.80 -6.44
CA LEU A 134 -0.28 8.46 -7.40
C LEU A 134 -0.68 8.78 -8.85
N GLU A 135 -1.92 8.50 -9.22
CA GLU A 135 -2.48 8.90 -10.52
C GLU A 135 -2.42 10.42 -10.71
N GLN A 136 -2.74 11.19 -9.67
CA GLN A 136 -2.65 12.65 -9.70
C GLN A 136 -1.20 13.12 -9.89
N GLN A 137 -0.22 12.52 -9.19
CA GLN A 137 1.19 12.89 -9.34
C GLN A 137 1.68 12.65 -10.77
N LEU A 138 1.39 11.49 -11.34
CA LEU A 138 1.75 11.17 -12.72
C LEU A 138 1.07 12.11 -13.72
N LYS A 139 -0.19 12.48 -13.45
CA LYS A 139 -0.92 13.46 -14.27
C LYS A 139 -0.30 14.85 -14.18
N LEU A 140 0.14 15.28 -13.01
CA LEU A 140 0.83 16.58 -12.83
C LEU A 140 2.16 16.60 -13.60
N ILE A 141 2.91 15.50 -13.63
CA ILE A 141 4.13 15.40 -14.44
C ILE A 141 3.83 15.62 -15.94
N GLU A 142 2.75 15.00 -16.45
CA GLU A 142 2.31 15.23 -17.83
C GLU A 142 1.92 16.68 -18.10
N LEU A 143 1.19 17.32 -17.19
CA LEU A 143 0.64 18.66 -17.37
C LEU A 143 1.69 19.76 -17.26
N MET A 144 2.64 19.64 -16.35
CA MET A 144 3.59 20.72 -16.05
C MET A 144 5.04 20.41 -16.47
N GLY A 145 5.32 19.19 -16.91
CA GLY A 145 6.65 18.70 -17.21
C GLY A 145 7.43 18.30 -15.94
N LEU A 146 8.36 17.35 -16.09
CA LEU A 146 9.09 16.80 -14.95
C LEU A 146 9.87 17.84 -14.15
N SER A 147 10.57 18.77 -14.81
CA SER A 147 11.38 19.80 -14.13
C SER A 147 10.53 20.69 -13.22
N ASN A 148 9.39 21.16 -13.69
CA ASN A 148 8.48 21.97 -12.90
C ASN A 148 7.85 21.17 -11.76
N TYR A 149 7.48 19.91 -12.04
CA TYR A 149 6.95 18.99 -11.03
C TYR A 149 7.97 18.77 -9.90
N LEU A 150 9.22 18.46 -10.23
CA LEU A 150 10.28 18.28 -9.22
C LEU A 150 10.46 19.53 -8.36
N GLN A 151 10.46 20.71 -8.98
CA GLN A 151 10.55 21.97 -8.23
C GLN A 151 9.37 22.16 -7.27
N SER A 152 8.16 21.76 -7.67
CA SER A 152 6.97 21.82 -6.82
C SER A 152 7.02 20.89 -5.60
N GLN A 153 7.83 19.82 -5.66
CA GLN A 153 8.00 18.84 -4.59
C GLN A 153 9.16 19.14 -3.65
N MET A 154 9.98 20.15 -3.95
CA MET A 154 11.03 20.66 -3.06
C MET A 154 10.39 21.49 -1.94
N GLY A 155 11.05 21.54 -0.80
CA GLY A 155 10.50 22.19 0.38
C GLY A 155 9.60 21.28 1.20
N GLU A 156 9.24 21.71 2.39
CA GLU A 156 8.43 20.94 3.33
C GLU A 156 6.94 20.99 2.95
N ALA A 157 6.20 19.92 3.23
CA ALA A 157 4.76 19.95 3.15
C ALA A 157 4.21 20.87 4.24
N ASP A 158 3.12 21.57 3.95
CA ASP A 158 2.43 22.37 4.97
C ASP A 158 1.93 21.43 6.07
N GLU A 159 2.22 21.77 7.34
CA GLU A 159 1.64 21.09 8.48
C GLU A 159 0.12 21.35 8.47
N SER A 160 -0.63 20.34 8.09
CA SER A 160 -2.09 20.38 8.09
C SER A 160 -2.65 19.71 9.35
#